data_2d71afe55f548ff355b3c269ae863864
#
_entry.id   2d71afe55f548ff355b3c269ae863864
#
_cell.length_a   1.000
_cell.length_b   1.000
_cell.length_c   1.000
_cell.angle_alpha   90.00
_cell.angle_beta   90.00
_cell.angle_gamma   90.00
#
_symmetry.space_group_name_H-M   'P 1'
#
loop_
_entity.id
_entity.type
_entity.pdbx_description
1 polymer ?
#
loop_
_entity_poly.entity_id
_entity_poly.type
_entity_poly.pdbx_seq_one_letter_code
_entity_poly.pdbx_strand_id
1 'polypeptide(L)'
;TTHSKIAIKRISKIKPDENWRNLDEKINSVHSGAYGRLSWDKPAVTITTRFDTPSAGRYIHPEHNRTITPREAARLQTFPDDYVFIGSKTSICTQIGNAVPPQLAEFIAQMLLTKMEDYDNA
;
A
#
# COMPACT_ATOMS: atom_id res chain seq x y z
N THR A 1 -2.65 3.99 -12.92
CA THR A 1 -2.21 2.58 -13.03
C THR A 1 -3.02 1.91 -14.14
N THR A 2 -2.35 1.34 -15.13
CA THR A 2 -2.99 0.66 -16.27
C THR A 2 -2.97 -0.85 -16.02
N HIS A 3 -4.08 -1.54 -16.27
CA HIS A 3 -4.21 -2.98 -16.10
C HIS A 3 -4.76 -3.64 -17.36
N SER A 4 -4.52 -4.93 -17.53
CA SER A 4 -5.09 -5.69 -18.63
C SER A 4 -6.62 -5.73 -18.53
N LYS A 5 -7.31 -5.93 -19.67
CA LYS A 5 -8.78 -6.07 -19.71
C LYS A 5 -9.29 -7.17 -18.78
N ILE A 6 -8.55 -8.27 -18.68
CA ILE A 6 -8.88 -9.39 -17.77
C ILE A 6 -8.79 -8.96 -16.31
N ALA A 7 -7.70 -8.26 -15.94
CA ALA A 7 -7.55 -7.76 -14.57
C ALA A 7 -8.65 -6.76 -14.20
N ILE A 8 -8.99 -5.83 -15.08
CA ILE A 8 -10.10 -4.87 -14.86
C ILE A 8 -11.43 -5.61 -14.68
N LYS A 9 -11.74 -6.62 -15.52
CA LYS A 9 -12.94 -7.43 -15.40
C LYS A 9 -13.03 -8.16 -14.06
N ARG A 10 -11.90 -8.68 -13.55
CA ARG A 10 -11.83 -9.30 -12.21
C ARG A 10 -12.04 -8.28 -11.10
N ILE A 11 -11.32 -7.18 -11.18
CA ILE A 11 -11.39 -6.08 -10.20
C ILE A 11 -12.83 -5.55 -10.07
N SER A 12 -13.55 -5.38 -11.18
CA SER A 12 -14.91 -4.83 -11.15
C SER A 12 -15.94 -5.70 -10.42
N LYS A 13 -15.65 -6.98 -10.21
CA LYS A 13 -16.52 -7.91 -9.49
C LYS A 13 -16.24 -7.99 -7.98
N ILE A 14 -15.13 -7.41 -7.51
CA ILE A 14 -14.67 -7.51 -6.13
C ILE A 14 -15.14 -6.28 -5.36
N LYS A 15 -15.91 -6.49 -4.30
CA LYS A 15 -16.41 -5.45 -3.41
C LYS A 15 -15.35 -5.06 -2.35
N PRO A 16 -15.54 -3.95 -1.62
CA PRO A 16 -14.69 -3.62 -0.48
C PRO A 16 -14.54 -4.80 0.49
N ASP A 17 -13.33 -5.02 0.98
CA ASP A 17 -12.94 -6.16 1.82
C ASP A 17 -12.94 -7.55 1.19
N GLU A 18 -13.45 -7.70 -0.03
CA GLU A 18 -13.36 -8.95 -0.77
C GLU A 18 -11.99 -9.13 -1.46
N ASN A 19 -11.74 -10.32 -1.98
CA ASN A 19 -10.55 -10.67 -2.75
C ASN A 19 -10.86 -11.74 -3.81
N TRP A 20 -9.85 -12.30 -4.45
CA TRP A 20 -10.00 -13.29 -5.52
C TRP A 20 -10.85 -14.52 -5.14
N ARG A 21 -10.96 -14.87 -3.85
CA ARG A 21 -11.77 -16.01 -3.39
C ARG A 21 -13.27 -15.78 -3.57
N ASN A 22 -13.68 -14.53 -3.73
CA ASN A 22 -15.07 -14.15 -4.00
C ASN A 22 -15.42 -14.15 -5.50
N LEU A 23 -14.45 -14.51 -6.37
CA LEU A 23 -14.67 -14.67 -7.80
C LEU A 23 -15.05 -16.11 -8.13
N ASP A 24 -15.99 -16.28 -9.08
CA ASP A 24 -16.39 -17.60 -9.62
C ASP A 24 -15.32 -18.22 -10.54
N GLU A 25 -14.13 -17.62 -10.59
CA GLU A 25 -13.02 -18.06 -11.43
C GLU A 25 -11.94 -18.72 -10.55
N LYS A 26 -11.39 -19.85 -11.01
CA LYS A 26 -10.22 -20.46 -10.38
C LYS A 26 -8.98 -19.62 -10.70
N ILE A 27 -8.51 -18.85 -9.73
CA ILE A 27 -7.28 -18.08 -9.82
C ILE A 27 -6.20 -18.78 -9.00
N ASN A 28 -5.11 -19.17 -9.66
CA ASN A 28 -3.93 -19.68 -8.97
C ASN A 28 -3.11 -18.48 -8.45
N SER A 29 -3.29 -18.13 -7.19
CA SER A 29 -2.47 -17.10 -6.53
C SER A 29 -1.82 -17.65 -5.28
N VAL A 30 -0.53 -17.38 -5.12
CA VAL A 30 0.24 -17.68 -3.90
C VAL A 30 -0.10 -16.71 -2.77
N HIS A 31 -0.64 -15.53 -3.11
CA HIS A 31 -0.96 -14.49 -2.14
C HIS A 31 -2.42 -14.56 -1.72
N SER A 32 -2.66 -14.78 -0.42
CA SER A 32 -4.00 -14.86 0.15
C SER A 32 -4.83 -13.59 -0.07
N GLY A 33 -4.19 -12.43 -0.15
CA GLY A 33 -4.80 -11.12 -0.39
C GLY A 33 -4.89 -10.70 -1.86
N ALA A 34 -4.47 -11.55 -2.83
CA ALA A 34 -4.49 -11.20 -4.26
C ALA A 34 -5.86 -10.67 -4.69
N TYR A 35 -5.85 -9.68 -5.60
CA TYR A 35 -7.04 -8.95 -6.01
C TYR A 35 -7.88 -8.41 -4.85
N GLY A 36 -7.29 -8.18 -3.68
CA GLY A 36 -8.01 -7.62 -2.55
C GLY A 36 -8.34 -6.15 -2.75
N ARG A 37 -9.59 -5.76 -2.51
CA ARG A 37 -10.03 -4.38 -2.50
C ARG A 37 -9.92 -3.81 -1.09
N LEU A 38 -9.32 -2.63 -0.99
CA LEU A 38 -9.27 -1.86 0.25
C LEU A 38 -10.69 -1.40 0.64
N SER A 39 -10.86 -1.04 1.89
CA SER A 39 -12.08 -0.45 2.43
C SER A 39 -11.74 0.87 3.13
N TRP A 40 -12.66 1.82 3.11
CA TRP A 40 -12.51 3.09 3.85
C TRP A 40 -12.57 2.89 5.37
N ASP A 41 -13.25 1.85 5.82
CA ASP A 41 -13.53 1.61 7.24
C ASP A 41 -12.42 0.83 7.96
N LYS A 42 -11.35 0.44 7.24
CA LYS A 42 -10.25 -0.37 7.80
C LYS A 42 -8.89 0.20 7.44
N PRO A 43 -7.89 0.01 8.31
CA PRO A 43 -6.51 0.32 7.98
C PRO A 43 -6.06 -0.42 6.71
N ALA A 44 -5.24 0.23 5.91
CA ALA A 44 -4.59 -0.42 4.77
C ALA A 44 -3.65 -1.54 5.26
N VAL A 45 -3.50 -2.57 4.43
CA VAL A 45 -2.48 -3.59 4.65
C VAL A 45 -1.08 -3.01 4.43
N THR A 46 -0.06 -3.72 4.89
CA THR A 46 1.35 -3.36 4.63
C THR A 46 1.57 -3.08 3.14
N ILE A 47 2.08 -1.89 2.83
CA ILE A 47 2.43 -1.51 1.46
C ILE A 47 3.77 -2.17 1.10
N THR A 48 3.74 -3.05 0.10
CA THR A 48 4.93 -3.72 -0.43
C THR A 48 5.41 -3.06 -1.71
N THR A 49 6.55 -3.46 -2.25
CA THR A 49 7.12 -2.91 -3.49
C THR A 49 6.29 -3.20 -4.76
N ARG A 50 5.27 -4.07 -4.66
CA ARG A 50 4.40 -4.49 -5.78
C ARG A 50 2.94 -4.11 -5.59
N PHE A 51 2.65 -3.07 -4.81
CA PHE A 51 1.28 -2.58 -4.59
C PHE A 51 0.56 -2.13 -5.88
N ASP A 52 1.29 -1.92 -6.95
CA ASP A 52 0.75 -1.58 -8.27
C ASP A 52 0.25 -2.81 -9.07
N THR A 53 0.41 -4.01 -8.54
CA THR A 53 0.04 -5.27 -9.18
C THR A 53 -1.16 -5.92 -8.47
N PRO A 54 -2.31 -6.14 -9.15
CA PRO A 54 -3.52 -6.68 -8.49
C PRO A 54 -3.32 -8.04 -7.84
N SER A 55 -2.50 -8.91 -8.43
CA SER A 55 -2.23 -10.25 -7.91
C SER A 55 -1.25 -10.27 -6.73
N ALA A 56 -0.62 -9.16 -6.40
CA ALA A 56 0.41 -9.11 -5.34
C ALA A 56 -0.17 -8.88 -3.94
N GLY A 57 -1.45 -8.53 -3.80
CA GLY A 57 -2.04 -8.30 -2.50
C GLY A 57 -3.37 -7.53 -2.53
N ARG A 58 -3.73 -6.96 -1.39
CA ARG A 58 -4.94 -6.13 -1.23
C ARG A 58 -4.60 -4.66 -1.52
N TYR A 59 -4.51 -4.33 -2.80
CA TYR A 59 -4.10 -2.98 -3.26
C TYR A 59 -5.09 -2.35 -4.22
N ILE A 60 -6.28 -2.93 -4.42
CA ILE A 60 -7.32 -2.33 -5.25
C ILE A 60 -7.93 -1.15 -4.49
N HIS A 61 -8.07 -0.02 -5.18
CA HIS A 61 -8.70 1.19 -4.63
C HIS A 61 -10.13 0.88 -4.16
N PRO A 62 -10.61 1.45 -3.05
CA PRO A 62 -11.94 1.16 -2.51
C PRO A 62 -13.08 1.34 -3.52
N GLU A 63 -13.01 2.37 -4.37
CA GLU A 63 -14.06 2.74 -5.33
C GLU A 63 -13.65 2.49 -6.79
N HIS A 64 -12.38 2.72 -7.13
CA HIS A 64 -11.95 2.63 -8.52
C HIS A 64 -11.49 1.23 -8.90
N ASN A 65 -11.77 0.82 -10.14
CA ASN A 65 -11.36 -0.50 -10.66
C ASN A 65 -9.90 -0.52 -11.11
N ARG A 66 -9.00 -0.17 -10.19
CA ARG A 66 -7.55 -0.17 -10.36
C ARG A 66 -6.86 -0.42 -9.02
N THR A 67 -5.59 -0.75 -9.04
CA THR A 67 -4.76 -0.68 -7.84
C THR A 67 -4.53 0.78 -7.44
N ILE A 68 -4.12 1.01 -6.21
CA ILE A 68 -3.69 2.33 -5.75
C ILE A 68 -2.52 2.84 -6.60
N THR A 69 -2.45 4.14 -6.75
CA THR A 69 -1.34 4.84 -7.43
C THR A 69 -0.13 4.97 -6.51
N PRO A 70 1.07 5.26 -7.04
CA PRO A 70 2.22 5.57 -6.20
C PRO A 70 1.98 6.71 -5.21
N ARG A 71 1.24 7.75 -5.61
CA ARG A 71 0.93 8.86 -4.69
C ARG A 71 -0.03 8.44 -3.57
N GLU A 72 -1.06 7.65 -3.88
CA GLU A 72 -1.96 7.09 -2.87
C GLU A 72 -1.20 6.17 -1.90
N ALA A 73 -0.30 5.32 -2.39
CA ALA A 73 0.55 4.48 -1.56
C ALA A 73 1.51 5.30 -0.69
N ALA A 74 2.10 6.37 -1.23
CA ALA A 74 2.96 7.28 -0.47
C ALA A 74 2.20 7.96 0.67
N ARG A 75 0.96 8.41 0.43
CA ARG A 75 0.08 8.94 1.49
C ARG A 75 -0.24 7.92 2.57
N LEU A 76 -0.52 6.65 2.20
CA LEU A 76 -0.71 5.57 3.16
C LEU A 76 0.56 5.30 3.99
N GLN A 77 1.73 5.51 3.40
CA GLN A 77 3.04 5.46 4.09
C GLN A 77 3.39 6.77 4.80
N THR A 78 2.47 7.72 4.89
CA THR A 78 2.63 9.02 5.56
C THR A 78 3.69 9.95 4.96
N PHE A 79 4.04 9.79 3.69
CA PHE A 79 4.84 10.78 2.97
C PHE A 79 4.03 12.06 2.75
N PRO A 80 4.64 13.24 2.91
CA PRO A 80 4.00 14.50 2.57
C PRO A 80 3.74 14.59 1.06
N ASP A 81 2.72 15.37 0.67
CA ASP A 81 2.29 15.43 -0.73
C ASP A 81 3.30 16.10 -1.67
N ASP A 82 4.13 16.95 -1.14
CA ASP A 82 5.22 17.64 -1.85
C ASP A 82 6.50 16.79 -1.99
N TYR A 83 6.57 15.64 -1.32
CA TYR A 83 7.71 14.75 -1.48
C TYR A 83 7.80 14.19 -2.91
N VAL A 84 8.93 14.42 -3.55
CA VAL A 84 9.17 14.03 -4.94
C VAL A 84 9.99 12.74 -5.01
N PHE A 85 9.40 11.70 -5.56
CA PHE A 85 10.10 10.46 -5.90
C PHE A 85 10.73 10.56 -7.28
N ILE A 86 11.97 10.12 -7.43
CA ILE A 86 12.72 10.18 -8.70
C ILE A 86 12.97 8.76 -9.21
N GLY A 87 12.79 8.58 -10.51
CA GLY A 87 13.06 7.32 -11.21
C GLY A 87 11.88 6.77 -12.00
N SER A 88 12.00 5.54 -12.47
CA SER A 88 10.93 4.83 -13.16
C SER A 88 9.78 4.52 -12.20
N LYS A 89 8.59 4.24 -12.73
CA LYS A 89 7.43 3.82 -11.92
C LYS A 89 7.77 2.65 -11.00
N THR A 90 8.47 1.65 -11.50
CA THR A 90 8.90 0.48 -10.71
C THR A 90 9.84 0.90 -9.57
N SER A 91 10.80 1.77 -9.86
CA SER A 91 11.71 2.32 -8.84
C SER A 91 10.94 3.08 -7.77
N ILE A 92 10.00 3.93 -8.15
CA ILE A 92 9.15 4.68 -7.21
C ILE A 92 8.33 3.73 -6.32
N CYS A 93 7.71 2.69 -6.89
CA CYS A 93 7.00 1.68 -6.11
C CYS A 93 7.92 0.96 -5.11
N THR A 94 9.15 0.66 -5.52
CA THR A 94 10.17 0.04 -4.65
C THR A 94 10.57 0.98 -3.52
N GLN A 95 10.81 2.26 -3.80
CA GLN A 95 11.14 3.26 -2.78
C GLN A 95 10.02 3.37 -1.73
N ILE A 96 8.77 3.48 -2.17
CA ILE A 96 7.62 3.59 -1.27
C ILE A 96 7.43 2.32 -0.44
N GLY A 97 7.48 1.15 -1.06
CA GLY A 97 7.24 -0.13 -0.39
C GLY A 97 8.34 -0.54 0.60
N ASN A 98 9.57 -0.06 0.42
CA ASN A 98 10.70 -0.30 1.33
C ASN A 98 10.86 0.78 2.40
N ALA A 99 10.10 1.86 2.31
CA ALA A 99 10.25 2.97 3.25
C ALA A 99 9.70 2.63 4.64
N VAL A 100 10.36 3.13 5.67
CA VAL A 100 9.75 3.33 6.99
C VAL A 100 8.84 4.56 6.87
N PRO A 101 7.56 4.48 7.31
CA PRO A 101 6.67 5.64 7.28
C PRO A 101 7.28 6.84 8.01
N PRO A 102 7.39 8.03 7.39
CA PRO A 102 8.02 9.20 8.00
C PRO A 102 7.48 9.56 9.39
N GLN A 103 6.16 9.53 9.58
CA GLN A 103 5.57 9.82 10.90
C GLN A 103 5.94 8.77 11.96
N LEU A 104 6.08 7.51 11.59
CA LEU A 104 6.56 6.47 12.51
C LEU A 104 8.03 6.71 12.88
N ALA A 105 8.87 7.05 11.90
CA ALA A 105 10.28 7.37 12.14
C ALA A 105 10.43 8.60 13.05
N GLU A 106 9.63 9.64 12.82
CA GLU A 106 9.60 10.85 13.66
C GLU A 106 9.19 10.51 15.11
N PHE A 107 8.12 9.73 15.27
CA PHE A 107 7.67 9.31 16.61
C PHE A 107 8.75 8.54 17.38
N ILE A 108 9.41 7.59 16.70
CA ILE A 108 10.52 6.82 17.32
C ILE A 108 11.68 7.75 17.68
N ALA A 109 12.04 8.69 16.79
CA ALA A 109 13.12 9.64 17.06
C ALA A 109 12.82 10.53 18.28
N GLN A 110 11.59 11.02 18.41
CA GLN A 110 11.15 11.81 19.56
C GLN A 110 11.22 10.99 20.86
N MET A 111 10.77 9.75 20.84
CA MET A 111 10.89 8.85 22.01
C MET A 111 12.35 8.64 22.44
N LEU A 112 13.25 8.45 21.48
CA LEU A 112 14.67 8.27 21.76
C LEU A 112 15.29 9.54 22.36
N LEU A 113 14.99 10.71 21.80
CA LEU A 113 15.47 11.99 22.31
C LEU A 113 15.04 12.21 23.77
N THR A 114 13.76 12.00 24.07
CA THR A 114 13.24 12.11 25.44
C THR A 114 14.00 11.18 26.41
N LYS A 115 14.26 9.95 26.00
CA LYS A 115 15.01 9.00 26.83
C LYS A 115 16.47 9.38 27.05
N MET A 116 17.10 9.96 26.04
CA MET A 116 18.46 10.48 26.16
C MET A 116 18.53 11.67 27.13
N GLU A 117 17.59 12.62 27.02
CA GLU A 117 17.47 13.76 27.93
C GLU A 117 17.23 13.30 29.37
N ASP A 118 16.37 12.33 29.62
CA ASP A 118 16.13 11.74 30.94
C ASP A 118 17.42 11.12 31.51
N TYR A 119 18.24 10.46 30.68
CA TYR A 119 19.51 9.86 31.08
C TYR A 119 20.57 10.90 31.43
N ASP A 120 20.70 11.98 30.64
CA ASP A 120 21.68 13.04 30.86
C ASP A 120 21.34 13.88 32.10
N ASN A 121 20.08 13.93 32.52
CA ASN A 121 19.62 14.66 33.71
C ASN A 121 19.55 13.79 34.97
N ALA A 122 19.85 12.51 34.88
CA ALA A 122 19.87 11.58 36.03
C ALA A 122 21.25 11.54 36.70
#